data_168faa731ce1bdc6e3ecc564c8e812fc
#
_entry.id   168faa731ce1bdc6e3ecc564c8e812fc
#
_cell.length_a   1.000
_cell.length_b   1.000
_cell.length_c   1.000
_cell.angle_alpha   90.00
_cell.angle_beta   90.00
_cell.angle_gamma   90.00
#
_symmetry.space_group_name_H-M   'P 1'
#
loop_
_entity.id
_entity.type
_entity.pdbx_description
1 polymer ?
#
loop_
_entity_poly.entity_id
_entity_poly.type
_entity_poly.pdbx_seq_one_letter_code
_entity_poly.pdbx_strand_id
1 'polypeptide(L)'
;MSITRLLVLPLAAFAISAAVLTPAQARQQDPAGSQAQRDAMARLAFMDGEWRGTAVINSPEGRTTLTQTERVGTHLGGSIRVVEGRGYAADGATRFNAFAIIGWDERTQAYTFHTYAQGYQGDYPFEATEDGFRWRTPAGPGATIQYVATIKDGRWHEVGHYVREGQPPLPYIEMDLRRVGDSDWPGAGAVSPE
;
A
#
# COMPACT_ATOMS: atom_id res chain seq x y z
N MET A 1 29.91 62.03 68.85
CA MET A 1 29.30 62.35 67.53
C MET A 1 29.35 61.08 66.73
N SER A 2 28.24 60.33 66.69
CA SER A 2 28.12 59.10 65.95
C SER A 2 27.26 59.37 64.73
N ILE A 3 27.79 59.11 63.50
CA ILE A 3 27.08 59.27 62.23
C ILE A 3 26.64 57.86 61.79
N THR A 4 25.35 57.61 61.93
CA THR A 4 24.71 56.36 61.45
C THR A 4 24.51 56.49 59.94
N ARG A 5 25.18 55.65 59.11
CA ARG A 5 24.94 55.51 57.66
C ARG A 5 23.82 54.56 57.46
N LEU A 6 22.75 55.08 56.80
CA LEU A 6 21.62 54.27 56.30
C LEU A 6 22.02 53.55 54.99
N LEU A 7 21.97 52.25 55.00
CA LEU A 7 22.17 51.44 53.79
C LEU A 7 20.83 51.29 53.03
N VAL A 8 20.74 51.85 51.84
CA VAL A 8 19.60 51.66 50.95
C VAL A 8 19.91 50.50 50.03
N LEU A 9 19.19 49.40 50.18
CA LEU A 9 19.21 48.26 49.21
C LEU A 9 18.31 48.60 48.02
N PRO A 10 18.73 48.35 46.76
CA PRO A 10 17.84 48.42 45.62
C PRO A 10 16.98 47.17 45.51
N LEU A 11 15.69 47.36 45.38
CA LEU A 11 14.71 46.31 45.11
C LEU A 11 14.82 45.93 43.60
N ALA A 12 15.37 44.77 43.32
CA ALA A 12 15.38 44.21 41.97
C ALA A 12 13.98 43.62 41.62
N ALA A 13 13.26 44.28 40.71
CA ALA A 13 12.01 43.79 40.19
C ALA A 13 12.29 42.63 39.22
N PHE A 14 11.96 41.41 39.62
CA PHE A 14 11.95 40.26 38.72
C PHE A 14 10.69 40.31 37.83
N ALA A 15 10.84 40.62 36.56
CA ALA A 15 9.78 40.51 35.56
C ALA A 15 9.62 39.02 35.19
N ILE A 16 8.57 38.38 35.68
CA ILE A 16 8.18 37.03 35.24
C ILE A 16 7.52 37.14 33.87
N SER A 17 8.28 36.81 32.83
CA SER A 17 7.70 36.67 31.48
C SER A 17 6.89 35.38 31.43
N ALA A 18 5.55 35.50 31.47
CA ALA A 18 4.65 34.38 31.21
C ALA A 18 4.77 33.99 29.75
N ALA A 19 5.42 32.88 29.45
CA ALA A 19 5.38 32.27 28.11
C ALA A 19 3.96 31.80 27.86
N VAL A 20 3.25 32.49 26.96
CA VAL A 20 1.95 32.04 26.43
C VAL A 20 2.22 30.83 25.57
N LEU A 21 1.98 29.63 26.11
CA LEU A 21 1.94 28.40 25.33
C LEU A 21 0.74 28.49 24.37
N THR A 22 0.99 28.76 23.11
CA THR A 22 -0.03 28.61 22.05
C THR A 22 -0.45 27.15 22.00
N PRO A 23 -1.76 26.83 22.10
CA PRO A 23 -2.21 25.46 21.94
C PRO A 23 -1.76 24.96 20.57
N ALA A 24 -1.07 23.82 20.52
CA ALA A 24 -0.78 23.12 19.29
C ALA A 24 -2.13 22.89 18.59
N GLN A 25 -2.38 23.56 17.47
CA GLN A 25 -3.56 23.27 16.66
C GLN A 25 -3.47 21.82 16.23
N ALA A 26 -4.36 20.98 16.80
CA ALA A 26 -4.54 19.63 16.31
C ALA A 26 -4.88 19.75 14.82
N ARG A 27 -4.01 19.23 13.95
CA ARG A 27 -4.29 19.17 12.51
C ARG A 27 -5.61 18.43 12.36
N GLN A 28 -6.62 19.13 11.90
CA GLN A 28 -7.90 18.52 11.53
C GLN A 28 -7.57 17.57 10.38
N GLN A 29 -7.68 16.26 10.63
CA GLN A 29 -7.46 15.25 9.60
C GLN A 29 -8.56 15.37 8.54
N ASP A 30 -8.17 15.45 7.27
CA ASP A 30 -9.09 15.38 6.15
C ASP A 30 -9.75 13.98 6.15
N PRO A 31 -11.10 13.88 6.22
CA PRO A 31 -11.80 12.59 6.19
C PRO A 31 -11.50 11.75 4.94
N ALA A 32 -11.13 12.39 3.83
CA ALA A 32 -10.73 11.72 2.58
C ALA A 32 -9.25 11.29 2.54
N GLY A 33 -8.54 11.38 3.69
CA GLY A 33 -7.10 11.20 3.74
C GLY A 33 -6.34 12.47 3.32
N SER A 34 -5.03 12.45 3.46
CA SER A 34 -4.21 13.60 3.07
C SER A 34 -4.08 13.73 1.55
N GLN A 35 -3.73 14.92 1.08
CA GLN A 35 -3.41 15.13 -0.34
C GLN A 35 -2.24 14.25 -0.79
N ALA A 36 -1.22 14.08 0.06
CA ALA A 36 -0.07 13.22 -0.25
C ALA A 36 -0.47 11.75 -0.44
N GLN A 37 -1.43 11.25 0.34
CA GLN A 37 -1.98 9.88 0.15
C GLN A 37 -2.71 9.77 -1.18
N ARG A 38 -3.58 10.72 -1.51
CA ARG A 38 -4.29 10.74 -2.81
C ARG A 38 -3.32 10.83 -4.00
N ASP A 39 -2.29 11.67 -3.91
CA ASP A 39 -1.28 11.80 -4.97
C ASP A 39 -0.45 10.52 -5.14
N ALA A 40 -0.11 9.84 -4.05
CA ALA A 40 0.54 8.53 -4.11
C ALA A 40 -0.36 7.48 -4.78
N MET A 41 -1.64 7.43 -4.41
CA MET A 41 -2.60 6.51 -5.04
C MET A 41 -2.87 6.85 -6.50
N ALA A 42 -2.90 8.12 -6.89
CA ALA A 42 -3.07 8.53 -8.28
C ALA A 42 -1.98 8.00 -9.21
N ARG A 43 -0.76 7.82 -8.70
CA ARG A 43 0.34 7.19 -9.46
C ARG A 43 0.10 5.71 -9.79
N LEU A 44 -0.83 5.06 -9.12
CA LEU A 44 -1.23 3.66 -9.35
C LEU A 44 -2.54 3.54 -10.15
N ALA A 45 -3.07 4.64 -10.71
CA ALA A 45 -4.35 4.66 -11.42
C ALA A 45 -4.40 3.71 -12.63
N PHE A 46 -3.25 3.37 -13.19
CA PHE A 46 -3.14 2.39 -14.28
C PHE A 46 -3.59 0.97 -13.88
N MET A 47 -3.68 0.68 -12.57
CA MET A 47 -4.19 -0.61 -12.06
C MET A 47 -5.72 -0.69 -12.10
N ASP A 48 -6.45 0.45 -12.06
CA ASP A 48 -7.90 0.48 -11.87
C ASP A 48 -8.65 -0.24 -12.99
N GLY A 49 -9.65 -1.01 -12.59
CA GLY A 49 -10.53 -1.72 -13.50
C GLY A 49 -10.67 -3.20 -13.19
N GLU A 50 -11.27 -3.91 -14.15
CA GLU A 50 -11.42 -5.36 -14.15
C GLU A 50 -10.51 -5.97 -15.21
N TRP A 51 -9.83 -7.03 -14.83
CA TRP A 51 -8.81 -7.68 -15.63
C TRP A 51 -9.09 -9.18 -15.71
N ARG A 52 -8.81 -9.81 -16.85
CA ARG A 52 -8.94 -11.26 -17.03
C ARG A 52 -7.90 -11.78 -17.99
N GLY A 53 -7.41 -12.98 -17.73
CA GLY A 53 -6.44 -13.68 -18.57
C GLY A 53 -5.99 -14.97 -17.93
N THR A 54 -4.70 -15.24 -18.01
CA THR A 54 -4.10 -16.48 -17.50
C THR A 54 -3.04 -16.22 -16.46
N ALA A 55 -2.93 -17.12 -15.48
CA ALA A 55 -1.77 -17.26 -14.62
C ALA A 55 -1.19 -18.67 -14.79
N VAL A 56 0.12 -18.74 -14.98
CA VAL A 56 0.88 -19.98 -15.07
C VAL A 56 1.79 -20.07 -13.86
N ILE A 57 1.61 -21.10 -13.04
CA ILE A 57 2.35 -21.31 -11.80
C ILE A 57 3.25 -22.53 -12.00
N ASN A 58 4.53 -22.38 -11.70
CA ASN A 58 5.50 -23.47 -11.68
C ASN A 58 5.75 -23.87 -10.23
N SER A 59 5.55 -25.15 -9.92
CA SER A 59 5.80 -25.72 -8.60
C SER A 59 6.58 -27.04 -8.75
N PRO A 60 7.11 -27.61 -7.67
CA PRO A 60 7.74 -28.94 -7.71
C PRO A 60 6.81 -30.05 -8.24
N GLU A 61 5.50 -29.89 -8.06
CA GLU A 61 4.47 -30.85 -8.50
C GLU A 61 4.14 -30.68 -10.00
N GLY A 62 4.64 -29.62 -10.64
CA GLY A 62 4.44 -29.35 -12.05
C GLY A 62 3.93 -27.95 -12.35
N ARG A 63 3.50 -27.77 -13.61
CA ARG A 63 2.98 -26.51 -14.14
C ARG A 63 1.44 -26.51 -14.09
N THR A 64 0.87 -25.48 -13.48
CA THR A 64 -0.57 -25.27 -13.39
C THR A 64 -0.95 -24.00 -14.15
N THR A 65 -2.01 -24.05 -14.94
CA THR A 65 -2.59 -22.87 -15.60
C THR A 65 -3.98 -22.61 -15.05
N LEU A 66 -4.22 -21.33 -14.69
CA LEU A 66 -5.50 -20.86 -14.18
C LEU A 66 -6.04 -19.74 -15.07
N THR A 67 -7.36 -19.60 -15.14
CA THR A 67 -7.97 -18.34 -15.55
C THR A 67 -7.84 -17.39 -14.37
N GLN A 68 -7.12 -16.28 -14.55
CA GLN A 68 -6.92 -15.27 -13.52
C GLN A 68 -7.80 -14.06 -13.78
N THR A 69 -8.38 -13.52 -12.70
CA THR A 69 -9.08 -12.24 -12.71
C THR A 69 -8.53 -11.35 -11.62
N GLU A 70 -8.46 -10.04 -11.91
CA GLU A 70 -8.17 -9.00 -10.93
C GLU A 70 -9.25 -7.92 -11.01
N ARG A 71 -9.64 -7.40 -9.85
CA ARG A 71 -10.48 -6.21 -9.72
C ARG A 71 -9.75 -5.21 -8.84
N VAL A 72 -9.58 -3.99 -9.34
CA VAL A 72 -8.89 -2.93 -8.63
C VAL A 72 -9.75 -1.67 -8.60
N GLY A 73 -9.86 -1.06 -7.43
CA GLY A 73 -10.61 0.19 -7.27
C GLY A 73 -10.13 0.99 -6.06
N THR A 74 -10.53 2.26 -6.02
CA THR A 74 -10.18 3.18 -4.94
C THR A 74 -11.23 3.19 -3.84
N HIS A 75 -10.79 3.37 -2.60
CA HIS A 75 -11.63 3.54 -1.42
C HIS A 75 -11.19 4.74 -0.58
N LEU A 76 -11.99 5.12 0.42
CA LEU A 76 -11.71 6.21 1.37
C LEU A 76 -11.34 7.53 0.65
N GLY A 77 -12.17 7.94 -0.34
CA GLY A 77 -11.93 9.17 -1.09
C GLY A 77 -10.64 9.16 -1.92
N GLY A 78 -10.17 7.99 -2.32
CA GLY A 78 -8.96 7.83 -3.14
C GLY A 78 -7.65 7.72 -2.34
N SER A 79 -7.72 7.60 -1.01
CA SER A 79 -6.53 7.49 -0.16
C SER A 79 -5.96 6.08 -0.04
N ILE A 80 -6.71 5.06 -0.46
CA ILE A 80 -6.25 3.68 -0.58
C ILE A 80 -6.73 3.05 -1.89
N ARG A 81 -6.05 1.99 -2.31
CA ARG A 81 -6.45 1.15 -3.44
C ARG A 81 -6.62 -0.29 -2.96
N VAL A 82 -7.67 -0.95 -3.45
CA VAL A 82 -8.02 -2.31 -3.06
C VAL A 82 -7.92 -3.20 -4.28
N VAL A 83 -7.36 -4.39 -4.12
CA VAL A 83 -7.16 -5.39 -5.17
C VAL A 83 -7.78 -6.71 -4.72
N GLU A 84 -8.63 -7.30 -5.55
CA GLU A 84 -9.11 -8.68 -5.40
C GLU A 84 -8.62 -9.53 -6.56
N GLY A 85 -7.87 -10.60 -6.26
CA GLY A 85 -7.37 -11.56 -7.23
C GLY A 85 -8.03 -12.92 -7.07
N ARG A 86 -8.45 -13.56 -8.19
CA ARG A 86 -9.00 -14.92 -8.19
C ARG A 86 -8.46 -15.74 -9.34
N GLY A 87 -8.06 -16.98 -9.02
CA GLY A 87 -7.63 -17.96 -10.00
C GLY A 87 -8.59 -19.14 -10.06
N TYR A 88 -9.03 -19.48 -11.25
CA TYR A 88 -10.01 -20.55 -11.51
C TYR A 88 -9.37 -21.66 -12.34
N ALA A 89 -9.61 -22.91 -11.93
CA ALA A 89 -9.28 -24.09 -12.73
C ALA A 89 -10.20 -24.20 -13.95
N ALA A 90 -9.89 -25.11 -14.86
CA ALA A 90 -10.68 -25.35 -16.08
C ALA A 90 -12.14 -25.79 -15.82
N ASP A 91 -12.40 -26.39 -14.67
CA ASP A 91 -13.74 -26.77 -14.19
C ASP A 91 -14.51 -25.62 -13.52
N GLY A 92 -13.92 -24.40 -13.47
CA GLY A 92 -14.49 -23.22 -12.84
C GLY A 92 -14.28 -23.16 -11.32
N ALA A 93 -13.66 -24.17 -10.71
CA ALA A 93 -13.38 -24.14 -9.28
C ALA A 93 -12.33 -23.09 -8.93
N THR A 94 -12.59 -22.27 -7.89
CA THR A 94 -11.62 -21.32 -7.37
C THR A 94 -10.43 -22.08 -6.74
N ARG A 95 -9.23 -21.84 -7.24
CA ARG A 95 -7.97 -22.41 -6.76
C ARG A 95 -7.08 -21.40 -6.05
N PHE A 96 -7.27 -20.15 -6.36
CA PHE A 96 -6.55 -19.03 -5.74
C PHE A 96 -7.53 -17.93 -5.41
N ASN A 97 -7.34 -17.30 -4.25
CA ASN A 97 -8.13 -16.16 -3.81
C ASN A 97 -7.23 -15.26 -2.95
N ALA A 98 -7.17 -14.00 -3.32
CA ALA A 98 -6.38 -12.99 -2.61
C ALA A 98 -7.13 -11.65 -2.54
N PHE A 99 -6.79 -10.89 -1.52
CA PHE A 99 -7.26 -9.53 -1.32
C PHE A 99 -6.10 -8.69 -0.78
N ALA A 100 -5.94 -7.49 -1.32
CA ALA A 100 -4.87 -6.60 -0.88
C ALA A 100 -5.36 -5.17 -0.73
N ILE A 101 -4.71 -4.44 0.18
CA ILE A 101 -4.91 -3.01 0.37
C ILE A 101 -3.56 -2.33 0.17
N ILE A 102 -3.52 -1.36 -0.75
CA ILE A 102 -2.37 -0.50 -0.98
C ILE A 102 -2.68 0.86 -0.37
N GLY A 103 -1.79 1.35 0.46
CA GLY A 103 -1.85 2.66 1.09
C GLY A 103 -0.53 3.41 0.96
N TRP A 104 -0.48 4.60 1.56
CA TRP A 104 0.73 5.43 1.61
C TRP A 104 0.98 5.88 3.05
N ASP A 105 2.16 5.58 3.59
CA ASP A 105 2.62 6.08 4.88
C ASP A 105 3.44 7.36 4.66
N GLU A 106 2.87 8.51 5.01
CA GLU A 106 3.52 9.81 4.88
C GLU A 106 4.76 9.96 5.77
N ARG A 107 4.82 9.25 6.88
CA ARG A 107 5.95 9.32 7.81
C ARG A 107 7.19 8.64 7.22
N THR A 108 7.01 7.53 6.54
CA THR A 108 8.10 6.75 5.91
C THR A 108 8.27 7.06 4.44
N GLN A 109 7.32 7.82 3.82
CA GLN A 109 7.28 8.12 2.39
C GLN A 109 7.32 6.86 1.53
N ALA A 110 6.57 5.84 1.95
CA ALA A 110 6.55 4.52 1.33
C ALA A 110 5.12 4.00 1.15
N TYR A 111 4.93 3.16 0.15
CA TYR A 111 3.70 2.39 0.02
C TYR A 111 3.60 1.35 1.12
N THR A 112 2.39 1.13 1.63
CA THR A 112 2.02 -0.03 2.43
C THR A 112 1.28 -1.02 1.54
N PHE A 113 1.56 -2.30 1.68
CA PHE A 113 0.90 -3.36 0.92
C PHE A 113 0.53 -4.50 1.86
N HIS A 114 -0.71 -4.48 2.32
CA HIS A 114 -1.26 -5.49 3.21
C HIS A 114 -2.10 -6.49 2.42
N THR A 115 -1.82 -7.80 2.57
CA THR A 115 -2.48 -8.83 1.77
C THR A 115 -3.08 -9.93 2.62
N TYR A 116 -4.15 -10.53 2.10
CA TYR A 116 -4.76 -11.77 2.55
C TYR A 116 -4.80 -12.73 1.36
N ALA A 117 -4.19 -13.90 1.48
CA ALA A 117 -4.19 -14.90 0.41
C ALA A 117 -4.11 -16.30 0.99
N GLN A 118 -4.98 -17.21 0.56
CA GLN A 118 -4.91 -18.64 0.87
C GLN A 118 -4.79 -18.96 2.39
N GLY A 119 -5.43 -18.13 3.24
CA GLY A 119 -5.38 -18.28 4.71
C GLY A 119 -4.19 -17.60 5.39
N TYR A 120 -3.32 -16.95 4.64
CA TYR A 120 -2.19 -16.15 5.16
C TYR A 120 -2.48 -14.66 5.02
N GLN A 121 -1.80 -13.86 5.85
CA GLN A 121 -1.81 -12.40 5.77
C GLN A 121 -0.42 -11.85 6.05
N GLY A 122 -0.15 -10.64 5.58
CA GLY A 122 1.10 -9.97 5.86
C GLY A 122 1.24 -8.62 5.18
N ASP A 123 2.22 -7.86 5.67
CA ASP A 123 2.69 -6.62 5.07
C ASP A 123 3.94 -6.90 4.26
N TYR A 124 3.94 -6.46 3.02
CA TYR A 124 5.03 -6.76 2.10
C TYR A 124 5.60 -5.47 1.48
N PRO A 125 6.91 -5.44 1.18
CA PRO A 125 7.51 -4.33 0.43
C PRO A 125 6.86 -4.19 -0.94
N PHE A 126 6.43 -2.96 -1.26
CA PHE A 126 5.81 -2.58 -2.52
C PHE A 126 6.43 -1.30 -3.05
N GLU A 127 6.74 -1.25 -4.33
CA GLU A 127 7.34 -0.11 -5.01
C GLU A 127 6.59 0.13 -6.33
N ALA A 128 6.06 1.34 -6.51
CA ALA A 128 5.50 1.76 -7.78
C ALA A 128 6.63 2.10 -8.77
N THR A 129 6.47 1.70 -10.03
CA THR A 129 7.33 2.09 -11.14
C THR A 129 6.55 3.00 -12.11
N GLU A 130 7.14 3.44 -13.21
CA GLU A 130 6.49 4.33 -14.19
C GLU A 130 5.21 3.72 -14.79
N ASP A 131 5.26 2.43 -15.13
CA ASP A 131 4.17 1.71 -15.80
C ASP A 131 3.84 0.37 -15.11
N GLY A 132 4.10 0.27 -13.80
CA GLY A 132 3.85 -0.95 -13.07
C GLY A 132 4.26 -0.86 -11.60
N PHE A 133 4.65 -2.00 -11.04
CA PHE A 133 5.10 -2.11 -9.66
C PHE A 133 5.99 -3.32 -9.42
N ARG A 134 6.65 -3.34 -8.27
CA ARG A 134 7.41 -4.47 -7.75
C ARG A 134 6.98 -4.76 -6.33
N TRP A 135 6.96 -6.02 -5.98
CA TRP A 135 6.72 -6.46 -4.61
C TRP A 135 7.39 -7.80 -4.34
N ARG A 136 7.42 -8.22 -3.09
CA ARG A 136 8.06 -9.49 -2.72
C ARG A 136 7.46 -10.09 -1.47
N THR A 137 7.49 -11.44 -1.40
CA THR A 137 7.10 -12.22 -0.22
C THR A 137 8.24 -13.10 0.26
N PRO A 138 8.30 -13.43 1.56
CA PRO A 138 9.15 -14.53 2.04
C PRO A 138 8.74 -15.86 1.38
N ALA A 139 9.73 -16.71 1.12
CA ALA A 139 9.53 -18.04 0.51
C ALA A 139 10.35 -19.14 1.23
N GLY A 140 10.46 -19.02 2.56
CA GLY A 140 11.26 -19.87 3.41
C GLY A 140 12.61 -19.25 3.79
N PRO A 141 13.45 -19.95 4.55
CA PRO A 141 14.71 -19.42 5.03
C PRO A 141 15.65 -18.98 3.89
N GLY A 142 16.05 -17.71 3.90
CA GLY A 142 16.96 -17.12 2.92
C GLY A 142 16.40 -17.04 1.49
N ALA A 143 15.09 -17.17 1.31
CA ALA A 143 14.45 -17.11 0.00
C ALA A 143 13.26 -16.14 -0.02
N THR A 144 13.00 -15.57 -1.20
CA THR A 144 11.86 -14.68 -1.49
C THR A 144 11.26 -15.03 -2.84
N ILE A 145 9.97 -14.71 -3.03
CA ILE A 145 9.42 -14.56 -4.36
C ILE A 145 9.40 -13.07 -4.66
N GLN A 146 10.01 -12.68 -5.77
CA GLN A 146 10.05 -11.31 -6.25
C GLN A 146 9.17 -11.18 -7.48
N TYR A 147 8.23 -10.24 -7.43
CA TYR A 147 7.27 -9.99 -8.48
C TYR A 147 7.57 -8.66 -9.17
N VAL A 148 7.43 -8.65 -10.49
CA VAL A 148 7.54 -7.45 -11.32
C VAL A 148 6.33 -7.42 -12.25
N ALA A 149 5.55 -6.36 -12.15
CA ALA A 149 4.39 -6.11 -13.00
C ALA A 149 4.64 -4.94 -13.93
N THR A 150 4.18 -5.05 -15.16
CA THR A 150 4.03 -3.95 -16.13
C THR A 150 2.56 -3.89 -16.55
N ILE A 151 1.94 -2.70 -16.44
CA ILE A 151 0.53 -2.48 -16.80
C ILE A 151 0.46 -1.33 -17.79
N LYS A 152 0.30 -1.67 -19.05
CA LYS A 152 0.33 -0.71 -20.16
C LYS A 152 -0.57 -1.18 -21.32
N ASP A 153 -1.17 -0.25 -22.02
CA ASP A 153 -1.98 -0.49 -23.21
C ASP A 153 -3.07 -1.57 -23.01
N GLY A 154 -3.71 -1.54 -21.82
CA GLY A 154 -4.76 -2.49 -21.44
C GLY A 154 -4.26 -3.92 -21.23
N ARG A 155 -2.97 -4.11 -20.96
CA ARG A 155 -2.36 -5.37 -20.58
C ARG A 155 -1.69 -5.25 -19.23
N TRP A 156 -1.91 -6.23 -18.36
CA TRP A 156 -1.18 -6.44 -17.09
C TRP A 156 -0.36 -7.71 -17.25
N HIS A 157 0.96 -7.55 -17.30
CA HIS A 157 1.90 -8.66 -17.34
C HIS A 157 2.73 -8.65 -16.05
N GLU A 158 2.68 -9.72 -15.29
CA GLU A 158 3.41 -9.86 -14.03
C GLU A 158 4.18 -11.18 -14.02
N VAL A 159 5.44 -11.11 -13.64
CA VAL A 159 6.30 -12.28 -13.44
C VAL A 159 6.80 -12.34 -12.02
N GLY A 160 6.77 -13.53 -11.44
CA GLY A 160 7.33 -13.81 -10.12
C GLY A 160 8.45 -14.84 -10.22
N HIS A 161 9.55 -14.56 -9.53
CA HIS A 161 10.70 -15.47 -9.46
C HIS A 161 11.01 -15.85 -8.03
N TYR A 162 11.24 -17.13 -7.80
CA TYR A 162 11.85 -17.60 -6.57
C TYR A 162 13.34 -17.26 -6.59
N VAL A 163 13.77 -16.48 -5.59
CA VAL A 163 15.13 -15.95 -5.47
C VAL A 163 15.74 -16.40 -4.16
N ARG A 164 16.93 -17.01 -4.23
CA ARG A 164 17.75 -17.39 -3.09
C ARG A 164 19.18 -16.91 -3.33
N GLU A 165 19.84 -16.42 -2.30
CA GLU A 165 21.23 -15.96 -2.40
C GLU A 165 22.15 -17.07 -2.97
N GLY A 166 23.04 -16.69 -3.90
CA GLY A 166 23.98 -17.59 -4.56
C GLY A 166 23.37 -18.56 -5.58
N GLN A 167 22.07 -18.44 -5.88
CA GLN A 167 21.39 -19.28 -6.88
C GLN A 167 20.76 -18.43 -7.98
N PRO A 168 20.70 -18.92 -9.23
CA PRO A 168 19.94 -18.24 -10.27
C PRO A 168 18.46 -18.20 -9.92
N PRO A 169 17.73 -17.09 -10.26
CA PRO A 169 16.30 -17.01 -10.07
C PRO A 169 15.55 -18.09 -10.84
N LEU A 170 14.55 -18.70 -10.21
CA LEU A 170 13.70 -19.71 -10.84
C LEU A 170 12.30 -19.11 -11.14
N PRO A 171 11.76 -19.29 -12.35
CA PRO A 171 10.40 -18.85 -12.66
C PRO A 171 9.37 -19.51 -11.74
N TYR A 172 8.57 -18.71 -11.05
CA TYR A 172 7.51 -19.15 -10.14
C TYR A 172 6.12 -18.94 -10.73
N ILE A 173 5.82 -17.71 -11.17
CA ILE A 173 4.53 -17.36 -11.76
C ILE A 173 4.72 -16.43 -12.95
N GLU A 174 3.86 -16.59 -13.94
CA GLU A 174 3.64 -15.62 -15.01
C GLU A 174 2.15 -15.38 -15.16
N MET A 175 1.73 -14.12 -15.08
CA MET A 175 0.36 -13.68 -15.25
C MET A 175 0.28 -12.72 -16.43
N ASP A 176 -0.68 -12.96 -17.34
CA ASP A 176 -0.95 -12.12 -18.50
C ASP A 176 -2.44 -11.85 -18.62
N LEU A 177 -2.85 -10.62 -18.31
CA LEU A 177 -4.25 -10.21 -18.27
C LEU A 177 -4.52 -9.11 -19.27
N ARG A 178 -5.79 -9.05 -19.73
CA ARG A 178 -6.35 -7.93 -20.49
C ARG A 178 -7.39 -7.22 -19.66
N ARG A 179 -7.44 -5.89 -19.80
CA ARG A 179 -8.49 -5.08 -19.20
C ARG A 179 -9.82 -5.41 -19.87
N VAL A 180 -10.85 -5.73 -19.08
CA VAL A 180 -12.17 -6.11 -19.57
C VAL A 180 -13.25 -5.08 -19.23
N GLY A 181 -12.99 -4.16 -18.30
CA GLY A 181 -13.94 -3.13 -17.92
C GLY A 181 -13.43 -2.19 -16.83
N ASP A 182 -14.26 -1.24 -16.46
CA ASP A 182 -14.06 -0.39 -15.29
C ASP A 182 -14.48 -1.15 -14.04
N SER A 183 -13.82 -0.88 -12.92
CA SER A 183 -14.23 -1.40 -11.62
C SER A 183 -15.42 -0.60 -11.08
N ASP A 184 -16.43 -1.29 -10.57
CA ASP A 184 -17.56 -0.68 -9.86
C ASP A 184 -17.30 -0.47 -8.36
N TRP A 185 -16.10 -0.69 -7.90
CA TRP A 185 -15.74 -0.50 -6.49
C TRP A 185 -15.56 0.97 -6.10
N PRO A 186 -16.11 1.34 -4.93
CA PRO A 186 -17.00 0.61 -4.03
C PRO A 186 -18.43 0.59 -4.59
N GLY A 187 -18.91 -0.59 -5.00
CA GLY A 187 -20.17 -0.76 -5.75
C GLY A 187 -21.40 -0.16 -5.10
N ALA A 188 -21.57 -0.35 -3.79
CA ALA A 188 -22.74 0.15 -3.06
C ALA A 188 -22.59 1.62 -2.59
N GLY A 189 -21.38 2.18 -2.62
CA GLY A 189 -21.11 3.48 -2.01
C GLY A 189 -21.22 3.49 -0.49
N ALA A 190 -21.18 4.67 0.11
CA ALA A 190 -21.36 4.85 1.54
C ALA A 190 -22.84 4.71 1.94
N VAL A 191 -23.08 4.19 3.14
CA VAL A 191 -24.43 4.20 3.74
C VAL A 191 -24.84 5.65 4.03
N SER A 192 -26.10 6.02 3.68
CA SER A 192 -26.64 7.34 3.99
C SER A 192 -26.62 7.60 5.50
N PRO A 193 -26.32 8.83 5.95
CA PRO A 193 -26.44 9.22 7.35
C PRO A 193 -27.88 9.43 7.79
N GLU A 194 -28.88 9.35 6.89
CA GLU A 194 -30.31 9.50 7.15
C GLU A 194 -30.99 8.17 7.46
#